data_cd6f523769ceffa65a1dcc0ed74b1df0
#
_entry.id   cd6f523769ceffa65a1dcc0ed74b1df0
#
_cell.length_a   1.000
_cell.length_b   1.000
_cell.length_c   1.000
_cell.angle_alpha   90.00
_cell.angle_beta   90.00
_cell.angle_gamma   90.00
#
_symmetry.space_group_name_H-M   'P 1'
#
loop_
_entity.id
_entity.type
_entity.pdbx_description
1 polymer ?
#
loop_
_entity_poly.entity_id
_entity_poly.type
_entity_poly.pdbx_seq_one_letter_code
_entity_poly.pdbx_strand_id
1 'polypeptide(L)'
;MSALTRFERVALLTVALLTALAGVANYQSWAPVPRFALATVALAGLAWIVSFATEQLGERFGPAVTGLLQSTLGNLPELFVVIFALQKSELVVAQTAIIGSILANALLVLGLVIVVGASRAPDGIMRFSKRLPRDTATLLQVTVFIIVLLGLSLASQIGRAHV
;
A
#
# COMPACT_ATOMS: atom_id res chain seq x y z
N MET A 1 13.44 -23.72 10.31
CA MET A 1 12.71 -22.53 10.78
C MET A 1 13.69 -21.71 11.58
N SER A 2 14.20 -20.62 11.06
CA SER A 2 14.99 -19.68 11.85
C SER A 2 14.08 -19.15 12.96
N ALA A 3 14.49 -19.36 14.22
CA ALA A 3 13.75 -18.80 15.34
C ALA A 3 13.80 -17.27 15.23
N LEU A 4 12.64 -16.62 15.36
CA LEU A 4 12.54 -15.16 15.37
C LEU A 4 13.59 -14.56 16.30
N THR A 5 14.30 -13.56 15.84
CA THR A 5 15.25 -12.81 16.65
C THR A 5 14.54 -12.11 17.81
N ARG A 6 15.28 -11.72 18.84
CA ARG A 6 14.68 -10.95 19.96
C ARG A 6 14.06 -9.65 19.48
N PHE A 7 14.69 -8.97 18.51
CA PHE A 7 14.18 -7.75 17.91
C PHE A 7 12.83 -7.98 17.22
N GLU A 8 12.73 -9.00 16.37
CA GLU A 8 11.49 -9.34 15.65
C GLU A 8 10.33 -9.67 16.60
N ARG A 9 10.60 -10.45 17.67
CA ARG A 9 9.58 -10.74 18.70
C ARG A 9 9.09 -9.48 19.39
N VAL A 10 10.00 -8.60 19.80
CA VAL A 10 9.65 -7.33 20.45
C VAL A 10 8.85 -6.46 19.50
N ALA A 11 9.26 -6.33 18.25
CA ALA A 11 8.54 -5.55 17.24
C ALA A 11 7.12 -6.10 17.01
N LEU A 12 6.96 -7.42 16.85
CA LEU A 12 5.65 -8.06 16.69
C LEU A 12 4.74 -7.82 17.90
N LEU A 13 5.27 -7.97 19.12
CA LEU A 13 4.51 -7.71 20.35
C LEU A 13 4.12 -6.23 20.47
N THR A 14 5.03 -5.31 20.13
CA THR A 14 4.74 -3.87 20.13
C THR A 14 3.63 -3.52 19.16
N VAL A 15 3.67 -4.04 17.93
CA VAL A 15 2.60 -3.82 16.94
C VAL A 15 1.28 -4.42 17.41
N ALA A 16 1.28 -5.61 18.00
CA ALA A 16 0.08 -6.23 18.53
C ALA A 16 -0.54 -5.39 19.67
N LEU A 17 0.29 -4.88 20.59
CA LEU A 17 -0.17 -4.00 21.68
C LEU A 17 -0.71 -2.67 21.15
N LEU A 18 -0.04 -2.04 20.19
CA LEU A 18 -0.51 -0.79 19.57
C LEU A 18 -1.84 -1.00 18.84
N THR A 19 -1.99 -2.13 18.14
CA THR A 19 -3.25 -2.48 17.46
C THR A 19 -4.38 -2.71 18.46
N ALA A 20 -4.12 -3.44 19.54
CA ALA A 20 -5.09 -3.63 20.60
C ALA A 20 -5.49 -2.31 21.27
N LEU A 21 -4.51 -1.44 21.56
CA LEU A 21 -4.76 -0.11 22.13
C LEU A 21 -5.56 0.79 21.18
N ALA A 22 -5.28 0.76 19.87
CA ALA A 22 -6.07 1.47 18.86
C ALA A 22 -7.51 0.96 18.82
N GLY A 23 -7.73 -0.36 18.95
CA GLY A 23 -9.06 -0.96 19.07
C GLY A 23 -9.81 -0.48 20.31
N VAL A 24 -9.15 -0.48 21.47
CA VAL A 24 -9.72 0.02 22.73
C VAL A 24 -10.06 1.51 22.63
N ALA A 25 -9.16 2.31 22.09
CA ALA A 25 -9.38 3.76 21.90
C ALA A 25 -10.58 4.04 20.98
N ASN A 26 -10.79 3.20 19.95
CA ASN A 26 -11.96 3.31 19.08
C ASN A 26 -13.23 2.86 19.80
N TYR A 27 -13.19 1.74 20.54
CA TYR A 27 -14.34 1.22 21.27
C TYR A 27 -14.81 2.18 22.40
N GLN A 28 -13.86 2.78 23.13
CA GLN A 28 -14.13 3.73 24.19
C GLN A 28 -14.40 5.16 23.69
N SER A 29 -14.45 5.35 22.38
CA SER A 29 -14.71 6.66 21.74
C SER A 29 -13.81 7.79 22.24
N TRP A 30 -12.50 7.53 22.32
CA TRP A 30 -11.51 8.56 22.70
C TRP A 30 -11.59 9.77 21.77
N ALA A 31 -10.98 10.87 22.15
CA ALA A 31 -10.92 12.06 21.31
C ALA A 31 -10.40 11.74 19.89
N PRO A 32 -10.87 12.42 18.84
CA PRO A 32 -10.56 12.06 17.45
C PRO A 32 -9.06 12.02 17.14
N VAL A 33 -8.28 12.98 17.65
CA VAL A 33 -6.84 13.11 17.35
C VAL A 33 -6.02 11.93 17.88
N PRO A 34 -6.04 11.56 19.19
CA PRO A 34 -5.29 10.40 19.66
C PRO A 34 -5.77 9.09 19.05
N ARG A 35 -7.07 8.94 18.79
CA ARG A 35 -7.62 7.76 18.09
C ARG A 35 -7.06 7.63 16.67
N PHE A 36 -7.01 8.74 15.93
CA PHE A 36 -6.42 8.77 14.60
C PHE A 36 -4.91 8.45 14.63
N ALA A 37 -4.17 9.09 15.54
CA ALA A 37 -2.73 8.86 15.68
C ALA A 37 -2.40 7.40 16.01
N LEU A 38 -3.12 6.80 16.98
CA LEU A 38 -2.95 5.38 17.34
C LEU A 38 -3.29 4.45 16.18
N ALA A 39 -4.38 4.71 15.47
CA ALA A 39 -4.77 3.91 14.31
C ALA A 39 -3.72 4.00 13.20
N THR A 40 -3.16 5.17 12.93
CA THR A 40 -2.12 5.39 11.92
C THR A 40 -0.84 4.62 12.28
N VAL A 41 -0.38 4.70 13.53
CA VAL A 41 0.81 3.98 13.99
C VAL A 41 0.57 2.46 13.98
N ALA A 42 -0.59 2.00 14.41
CA ALA A 42 -0.96 0.59 14.35
C ALA A 42 -0.98 0.07 12.91
N LEU A 43 -1.57 0.82 11.97
CA LEU A 43 -1.61 0.47 10.55
C LEU A 43 -0.20 0.40 9.94
N ALA A 44 0.67 1.36 10.25
CA ALA A 44 2.06 1.34 9.81
C ALA A 44 2.81 0.10 10.34
N GLY A 45 2.58 -0.27 11.60
CA GLY A 45 3.14 -1.49 12.19
C GLY A 45 2.62 -2.76 11.52
N LEU A 46 1.33 -2.85 11.24
CA LEU A 46 0.74 -3.98 10.51
C LEU A 46 1.27 -4.10 9.09
N ALA A 47 1.44 -2.99 8.38
CA ALA A 47 2.04 -2.97 7.04
C ALA A 47 3.50 -3.48 7.08
N TRP A 48 4.26 -3.11 8.12
CA TRP A 48 5.60 -3.65 8.34
C TRP A 48 5.57 -5.17 8.58
N ILE A 49 4.62 -5.70 9.37
CA ILE A 49 4.47 -7.16 9.58
C ILE A 49 4.19 -7.87 8.25
N VAL A 50 3.31 -7.33 7.41
CA VAL A 50 3.02 -7.90 6.09
C VAL A 50 4.27 -7.95 5.22
N SER A 51 5.04 -6.85 5.17
CA SER A 51 6.30 -6.79 4.43
C SER A 51 7.30 -7.83 4.93
N PHE A 52 7.50 -7.91 6.24
CA PHE A 52 8.39 -8.87 6.89
C PHE A 52 7.98 -10.33 6.62
N ALA A 53 6.70 -10.65 6.75
CA ALA A 53 6.19 -11.99 6.47
C ALA A 53 6.34 -12.37 5.00
N THR A 54 6.14 -11.43 4.09
CA THR A 54 6.29 -11.63 2.65
C THR A 54 7.75 -11.90 2.28
N GLU A 55 8.70 -11.18 2.90
CA GLU A 55 10.13 -11.40 2.71
C GLU A 55 10.56 -12.80 3.19
N GLN A 56 10.11 -13.21 4.38
CA GLN A 56 10.37 -14.56 4.93
C GLN A 56 9.81 -15.69 4.03
N LEU A 57 8.66 -15.47 3.42
CA LEU A 57 8.09 -16.41 2.44
C LEU A 57 8.91 -16.41 1.14
N GLY A 58 9.36 -15.24 0.70
CA GLY A 58 10.15 -15.07 -0.49
C GLY A 58 11.49 -15.80 -0.46
N GLU A 59 12.14 -15.82 0.69
CA GLU A 59 13.38 -16.60 0.90
C GLU A 59 13.19 -18.10 0.65
N ARG A 60 11.98 -18.62 0.86
CA ARG A 60 11.65 -20.04 0.66
C ARG A 60 11.23 -20.37 -0.77
N PHE A 61 10.44 -19.50 -1.39
CA PHE A 61 9.77 -19.78 -2.66
C PHE A 61 10.41 -19.07 -3.86
N GLY A 62 11.38 -18.19 -3.62
CA GLY A 62 12.13 -17.48 -4.63
C GLY A 62 11.51 -16.14 -5.07
N PRO A 63 12.25 -15.37 -5.91
CA PRO A 63 11.94 -13.97 -6.21
C PRO A 63 10.59 -13.75 -6.91
N ALA A 64 10.15 -14.69 -7.74
CA ALA A 64 8.88 -14.57 -8.47
C ALA A 64 7.68 -14.61 -7.51
N VAL A 65 7.70 -15.53 -6.53
CA VAL A 65 6.65 -15.63 -5.52
C VAL A 65 6.68 -14.43 -4.57
N THR A 66 7.87 -13.97 -4.20
CA THR A 66 8.03 -12.73 -3.40
C THR A 66 7.39 -11.54 -4.10
N GLY A 67 7.68 -11.33 -5.39
CA GLY A 67 7.11 -10.24 -6.18
C GLY A 67 5.58 -10.33 -6.27
N LEU A 68 5.02 -11.53 -6.48
CA LEU A 68 3.59 -11.75 -6.52
C LEU A 68 2.93 -11.45 -5.17
N LEU A 69 3.51 -11.95 -4.08
CA LEU A 69 3.00 -11.70 -2.72
C LEU A 69 3.08 -10.21 -2.36
N GLN A 70 4.20 -9.54 -2.65
CA GLN A 70 4.36 -8.11 -2.39
C GLN A 70 3.36 -7.26 -3.18
N SER A 71 3.15 -7.56 -4.46
CA SER A 71 2.20 -6.82 -5.29
C SER A 71 0.74 -7.01 -4.85
N THR A 72 0.41 -8.16 -4.27
CA THR A 72 -0.95 -8.48 -3.81
C THR A 72 -1.17 -8.02 -2.37
N LEU A 73 -0.32 -8.49 -1.43
CA LEU A 73 -0.48 -8.22 -0.01
C LEU A 73 -0.10 -6.78 0.35
N GLY A 74 0.83 -6.17 -0.39
CA GLY A 74 1.21 -4.77 -0.20
C GLY A 74 0.08 -3.78 -0.45
N ASN A 75 -0.89 -4.13 -1.30
CA ASN A 75 -2.05 -3.29 -1.62
C ASN A 75 -3.31 -3.65 -0.81
N LEU A 76 -3.25 -4.68 0.05
CA LEU A 76 -4.40 -5.07 0.88
C LEU A 76 -4.86 -3.98 1.85
N PRO A 77 -3.99 -3.23 2.54
CA PRO A 77 -4.42 -2.16 3.43
C PRO A 77 -5.27 -1.12 2.72
N GLU A 78 -4.87 -0.69 1.52
CA GLU A 78 -5.62 0.25 0.69
C GLU A 78 -6.98 -0.32 0.28
N LEU A 79 -7.02 -1.59 -0.12
CA LEU A 79 -8.27 -2.26 -0.45
C LEU A 79 -9.25 -2.25 0.72
N PHE A 80 -8.80 -2.57 1.93
CA PHE A 80 -9.65 -2.54 3.12
C PHE A 80 -10.12 -1.12 3.47
N VAL A 81 -9.26 -0.12 3.36
CA VAL A 81 -9.66 1.29 3.56
C VAL A 81 -10.79 1.66 2.61
N VAL A 82 -10.67 1.30 1.33
CA VAL A 82 -11.71 1.57 0.30
C VAL A 82 -13.00 0.83 0.63
N ILE A 83 -12.94 -0.47 0.95
CA ILE A 83 -14.12 -1.28 1.30
C ILE A 83 -14.86 -0.66 2.50
N PHE A 84 -14.15 -0.33 3.57
CA PHE A 84 -14.78 0.25 4.77
C PHE A 84 -15.31 1.67 4.53
N ALA A 85 -14.66 2.48 3.73
CA ALA A 85 -15.17 3.79 3.32
C ALA A 85 -16.47 3.66 2.52
N LEU A 86 -16.52 2.73 1.55
CA LEU A 86 -17.73 2.47 0.77
C LEU A 86 -18.88 1.91 1.63
N GLN A 87 -18.61 1.03 2.59
CA GLN A 87 -19.61 0.53 3.54
C GLN A 87 -20.22 1.65 4.39
N LYS A 88 -19.47 2.71 4.63
CA LYS A 88 -19.95 3.89 5.35
C LYS A 88 -20.50 4.99 4.43
N SER A 89 -20.65 4.72 3.14
CA SER A 89 -21.06 5.68 2.11
C SER A 89 -20.12 6.88 1.97
N GLU A 90 -18.86 6.73 2.38
CA GLU A 90 -17.80 7.76 2.31
C GLU A 90 -17.04 7.67 0.98
N LEU A 91 -17.74 7.94 -0.12
CA LEU A 91 -17.19 7.81 -1.47
C LEU A 91 -15.96 8.69 -1.71
N VAL A 92 -15.97 9.92 -1.16
CA VAL A 92 -14.83 10.85 -1.28
C VAL A 92 -13.59 10.27 -0.61
N VAL A 93 -13.74 9.64 0.56
CA VAL A 93 -12.63 8.99 1.27
C VAL A 93 -12.07 7.82 0.46
N ALA A 94 -12.95 7.00 -0.13
CA ALA A 94 -12.53 5.89 -0.98
C ALA A 94 -11.74 6.37 -2.22
N GLN A 95 -12.25 7.39 -2.92
CA GLN A 95 -11.59 7.97 -4.09
C GLN A 95 -10.25 8.63 -3.75
N THR A 96 -10.21 9.44 -2.70
CA THR A 96 -8.99 10.14 -2.29
C THR A 96 -7.92 9.18 -1.76
N ALA A 97 -8.32 8.09 -1.11
CA ALA A 97 -7.39 7.04 -0.68
C ALA A 97 -6.67 6.38 -1.87
N ILE A 98 -7.42 6.01 -2.93
CA ILE A 98 -6.86 5.41 -4.14
C ILE A 98 -5.93 6.41 -4.86
N ILE A 99 -6.39 7.64 -5.09
CA ILE A 99 -5.59 8.67 -5.76
C ILE A 99 -4.34 8.99 -4.95
N GLY A 100 -4.47 9.12 -3.63
CA GLY A 100 -3.37 9.37 -2.72
C GLY A 100 -2.31 8.27 -2.75
N SER A 101 -2.73 6.99 -2.76
CA SER A 101 -1.83 5.84 -2.88
C SER A 101 -1.08 5.84 -4.21
N ILE A 102 -1.77 6.10 -5.32
CA ILE A 102 -1.12 6.21 -6.64
C ILE A 102 -0.07 7.32 -6.65
N LEU A 103 -0.41 8.50 -6.15
CA LEU A 103 0.53 9.64 -6.08
C LEU A 103 1.70 9.37 -5.14
N ALA A 104 1.44 8.77 -3.97
CA ALA A 104 2.49 8.41 -3.03
C ALA A 104 3.49 7.43 -3.64
N ASN A 105 3.01 6.39 -4.32
CA ASN A 105 3.87 5.40 -4.97
C ASN A 105 4.61 6.00 -6.18
N ALA A 106 3.92 6.76 -7.03
CA ALA A 106 4.51 7.29 -8.27
C ALA A 106 5.49 8.44 -8.04
N LEU A 107 5.31 9.25 -6.99
CA LEU A 107 6.12 10.44 -6.72
C LEU A 107 7.01 10.28 -5.49
N LEU A 108 6.42 10.00 -4.32
CA LEU A 108 7.16 9.97 -3.07
C LEU A 108 8.08 8.74 -2.99
N VAL A 109 7.53 7.55 -3.18
CA VAL A 109 8.30 6.30 -3.04
C VAL A 109 9.35 6.22 -4.14
N LEU A 110 8.99 6.49 -5.40
CA LEU A 110 9.94 6.49 -6.50
C LEU A 110 11.04 7.55 -6.30
N GLY A 111 10.68 8.76 -5.89
CA GLY A 111 11.63 9.82 -5.57
C GLY A 111 12.61 9.43 -4.47
N LEU A 112 12.11 8.85 -3.37
CA LEU A 112 12.96 8.35 -2.28
C LEU A 112 13.90 7.22 -2.74
N VAL A 113 13.40 6.28 -3.55
CA VAL A 113 14.22 5.19 -4.10
C VAL A 113 15.37 5.75 -4.94
N ILE A 114 15.10 6.75 -5.79
CA ILE A 114 16.14 7.38 -6.63
C ILE A 114 17.16 8.10 -5.75
N VAL A 115 16.73 8.92 -4.79
CA VAL A 115 17.61 9.68 -3.90
C VAL A 115 18.49 8.75 -3.05
N VAL A 116 17.88 7.77 -2.40
CA VAL A 116 18.62 6.80 -1.56
C VAL A 116 19.50 5.89 -2.40
N GLY A 117 19.05 5.47 -3.58
CA GLY A 117 19.84 4.67 -4.50
C GLY A 117 21.07 5.43 -5.01
N ALA A 118 20.91 6.70 -5.39
CA ALA A 118 22.01 7.55 -5.82
C ALA A 118 23.00 7.84 -4.68
N SER A 119 22.50 8.12 -3.46
CA SER A 119 23.36 8.41 -2.29
C SER A 119 24.22 7.22 -1.85
N ARG A 120 23.79 5.99 -2.17
CA ARG A 120 24.54 4.76 -1.87
C ARG A 120 25.45 4.29 -3.02
N ALA A 121 25.31 4.87 -4.20
CA ALA A 121 26.16 4.54 -5.35
C ALA A 121 27.54 5.21 -5.20
N PRO A 122 28.64 4.52 -5.57
CA PRO A 122 30.01 5.07 -5.42
C PRO A 122 30.24 6.39 -6.16
N ASP A 123 29.53 6.61 -7.27
CA ASP A 123 29.61 7.80 -8.11
C ASP A 123 28.39 8.75 -7.94
N GLY A 124 27.54 8.50 -6.94
CA GLY A 124 26.33 9.27 -6.70
C GLY A 124 25.26 9.13 -7.79
N ILE A 125 25.40 8.16 -8.69
CA ILE A 125 24.49 7.96 -9.82
C ILE A 125 23.79 6.60 -9.68
N MET A 126 22.46 6.63 -9.52
CA MET A 126 21.66 5.41 -9.53
C MET A 126 21.55 4.87 -10.97
N ARG A 127 22.02 3.64 -11.16
CA ARG A 127 21.88 2.92 -12.44
C ARG A 127 20.84 1.83 -12.34
N PHE A 128 19.94 1.78 -13.29
CA PHE A 128 18.90 0.75 -13.38
C PHE A 128 18.75 0.24 -14.82
N SER A 129 18.23 -0.96 -14.96
CA SER A 129 17.98 -1.56 -16.26
C SER A 129 16.93 -0.76 -17.04
N LYS A 130 17.17 -0.51 -18.33
CA LYS A 130 16.21 0.17 -19.23
C LYS A 130 14.89 -0.61 -19.38
N ARG A 131 14.87 -1.90 -19.04
CA ARG A 131 13.65 -2.74 -19.04
C ARG A 131 12.65 -2.26 -18.01
N LEU A 132 13.13 -1.96 -16.80
CA LEU A 132 12.25 -1.64 -15.67
C LEU A 132 11.30 -0.45 -15.93
N PRO A 133 11.78 0.73 -16.38
CA PRO A 133 10.88 1.85 -16.71
C PRO A 133 9.95 1.55 -17.88
N ARG A 134 10.41 0.77 -18.86
CA ARG A 134 9.60 0.41 -20.03
C ARG A 134 8.43 -0.50 -19.65
N ASP A 135 8.71 -1.53 -18.86
CA ASP A 135 7.68 -2.48 -18.40
C ASP A 135 6.67 -1.77 -17.49
N THR A 136 7.15 -0.92 -16.57
CA THR A 136 6.29 -0.10 -15.71
C THR A 136 5.42 0.86 -16.51
N ALA A 137 5.97 1.55 -17.51
CA ALA A 137 5.21 2.45 -18.38
C ALA A 137 4.12 1.70 -19.15
N THR A 138 4.42 0.50 -19.66
CA THR A 138 3.42 -0.34 -20.35
C THR A 138 2.30 -0.74 -19.41
N LEU A 139 2.60 -1.17 -18.18
CA LEU A 139 1.58 -1.52 -17.19
C LEU A 139 0.70 -0.33 -16.82
N LEU A 140 1.30 0.85 -16.62
CA LEU A 140 0.55 2.08 -16.36
C LEU A 140 -0.36 2.46 -17.53
N GLN A 141 0.10 2.34 -18.77
CA GLN A 141 -0.73 2.62 -19.96
C GLN A 141 -1.92 1.67 -20.03
N VAL A 142 -1.72 0.36 -19.79
CA VAL A 142 -2.81 -0.62 -19.76
C VAL A 142 -3.81 -0.29 -18.65
N THR A 143 -3.32 0.07 -17.47
CA THR A 143 -4.18 0.44 -16.33
C THR A 143 -5.02 1.67 -16.65
N VAL A 144 -4.42 2.73 -17.20
CA VAL A 144 -5.14 3.95 -17.62
C VAL A 144 -6.19 3.62 -18.69
N PHE A 145 -5.83 2.78 -19.67
CA PHE A 145 -6.76 2.38 -20.72
C PHE A 145 -7.98 1.63 -20.14
N ILE A 146 -7.79 0.71 -19.21
CA ILE A 146 -8.87 -0.01 -18.53
C ILE A 146 -9.78 0.97 -17.77
N ILE A 147 -9.21 1.90 -16.99
CA ILE A 147 -9.98 2.88 -16.21
C ILE A 147 -10.80 3.79 -17.15
N VAL A 148 -10.19 4.28 -18.24
CA VAL A 148 -10.87 5.15 -19.21
C VAL A 148 -12.01 4.41 -19.91
N LEU A 149 -11.78 3.16 -20.35
CA LEU A 149 -12.83 2.34 -20.98
C LEU A 149 -14.01 2.11 -20.03
N LEU A 150 -13.71 1.78 -18.77
CA LEU A 150 -14.75 1.56 -17.75
C LEU A 150 -15.54 2.85 -17.51
N GLY A 151 -14.86 3.99 -17.38
CA GLY A 151 -15.47 5.30 -17.20
C GLY A 151 -16.36 5.71 -18.38
N LEU A 152 -15.89 5.50 -19.61
CA LEU A 152 -16.67 5.76 -20.82
C LEU A 152 -17.89 4.84 -20.95
N SER A 153 -17.74 3.55 -20.59
CA SER A 153 -18.85 2.60 -20.57
C SER A 153 -19.95 3.02 -19.60
N LEU A 154 -19.59 3.43 -18.37
CA LEU A 154 -20.53 3.92 -17.38
C LEU A 154 -21.21 5.23 -17.84
N ALA A 155 -20.44 6.18 -18.37
CA ALA A 155 -20.98 7.44 -18.89
C ALA A 155 -21.98 7.21 -20.03
N SER A 156 -21.72 6.25 -20.93
CA SER A 156 -22.62 5.89 -22.02
C SER A 156 -23.92 5.23 -21.54
N GLN A 157 -23.88 4.47 -20.46
CA GLN A 157 -25.07 3.87 -19.84
C GLN A 157 -25.97 4.92 -19.17
N ILE A 158 -25.35 5.87 -18.45
CA ILE A 158 -26.08 6.99 -17.82
C ILE A 158 -26.77 7.84 -18.88
N GLY A 159 -26.11 8.12 -20.02
CA GLY A 159 -26.71 8.87 -21.14
C GLY A 159 -27.90 8.17 -21.78
N ARG A 160 -27.98 6.84 -21.75
CA ARG A 160 -29.14 6.07 -22.29
C ARG A 160 -30.31 5.96 -21.30
N ALA A 161 -30.06 6.11 -20.02
CA ALA A 161 -31.11 6.04 -19.00
C ALA A 161 -31.94 7.35 -18.89
N HIS A 162 -31.53 8.40 -19.58
CA HIS A 162 -32.19 9.71 -19.59
C HIS A 162 -32.88 10.03 -20.92
N VAL A 163 -32.96 9.07 -21.85
CA VAL A 163 -33.73 9.13 -23.12
C VAL A 163 -34.90 8.16 -23.05
#